data_8b13d5d72a795fa0d51b828f774ba2a6
#
_entry.id   8b13d5d72a795fa0d51b828f774ba2a6
#
_cell.length_a   1.000
_cell.length_b   1.000
_cell.length_c   1.000
_cell.angle_alpha   90.00
_cell.angle_beta   90.00
_cell.angle_gamma   90.00
#
_symmetry.space_group_name_H-M   'P 1'
#
loop_
_entity.id
_entity.type
_entity.pdbx_description
1 polymer ?
#
loop_
_entity_poly.entity_id
_entity_poly.type
_entity_poly.pdbx_seq_one_letter_code
_entity_poly.pdbx_strand_id
1 'polypeptide(L)'
;MSESAEDGERSKGRYGKREGRGRRRDRTDTPAPAPADPREVAREICLRQLAVRPRTRAELATAMRKRGVEEDVAKEILDRYDEVGIIDDAAFAHAWVASRHHGRGLARRALAGELRRKGVAPDEVGEALEQIAPDVEEETARALVVRRLRTETRATPEAVFRRLVAMLGRKGYPPGLAIRVVKEAMAEREDAAEFADGIDPDTLADAAMDPDTQ
;
A
#
# COMPACT_ATOMS: atom_id res chain seq x y z
N MET A 1 17.42 15.80 -68.42
CA MET A 1 16.38 16.52 -69.20
C MET A 1 15.65 17.40 -68.22
N SER A 2 16.17 18.54 -68.18
CA SER A 2 15.71 19.87 -68.67
C SER A 2 14.87 20.50 -67.60
N GLU A 3 15.38 21.52 -66.84
CA GLU A 3 15.47 22.94 -67.27
C GLU A 3 14.09 23.62 -67.22
N SER A 4 13.86 24.72 -66.65
CA SER A 4 14.52 26.03 -66.45
C SER A 4 13.60 26.85 -65.53
N ALA A 5 14.08 27.64 -64.59
CA ALA A 5 14.44 29.08 -64.72
C ALA A 5 13.26 29.98 -65.20
N GLU A 6 12.91 31.02 -64.56
CA GLU A 6 13.36 32.41 -64.44
C GLU A 6 12.24 33.22 -63.78
N ASP A 7 12.48 34.04 -62.85
CA ASP A 7 12.97 35.47 -62.89
C ASP A 7 11.84 36.51 -63.10
N GLY A 8 11.90 37.57 -62.35
CA GLY A 8 11.06 38.77 -62.58
C GLY A 8 10.53 39.42 -61.30
N GLU A 9 11.24 40.20 -60.65
CA GLU A 9 11.63 41.63 -60.69
C GLU A 9 10.60 42.60 -60.08
N ARG A 10 11.07 43.17 -58.99
CA ARG A 10 10.88 44.52 -58.46
C ARG A 10 9.57 45.29 -58.70
N SER A 11 8.95 45.71 -57.60
CA SER A 11 8.42 47.08 -57.54
C SER A 11 8.47 47.64 -56.12
N LYS A 12 9.15 48.74 -55.98
CA LYS A 12 9.22 49.64 -54.82
C LYS A 12 7.91 50.39 -54.68
N GLY A 13 7.28 50.39 -53.52
CA GLY A 13 6.16 51.25 -53.16
C GLY A 13 6.36 51.86 -51.78
N ARG A 14 6.47 53.15 -51.75
CA ARG A 14 6.82 53.99 -50.60
C ARG A 14 5.69 54.22 -49.61
N TYR A 15 6.12 54.44 -48.35
CA TYR A 15 5.56 55.35 -47.34
C TYR A 15 4.11 55.16 -46.88
N GLY A 16 3.99 54.79 -45.61
CA GLY A 16 2.81 54.96 -44.81
C GLY A 16 3.11 54.87 -43.33
N LYS A 17 3.74 55.96 -42.79
CA LYS A 17 3.93 56.14 -41.33
C LYS A 17 2.54 56.32 -40.71
N ARG A 18 2.00 55.33 -40.10
CA ARG A 18 0.85 55.43 -39.19
C ARG A 18 1.33 55.21 -37.76
N GLU A 19 1.38 56.32 -37.06
CA GLU A 19 1.45 56.35 -35.61
C GLU A 19 0.21 55.68 -35.05
N GLY A 20 0.36 54.38 -34.73
CA GLY A 20 -0.60 53.60 -33.95
C GLY A 20 -0.35 53.85 -32.47
N ARG A 21 -1.11 54.78 -31.89
CA ARG A 21 -1.24 54.93 -30.42
C ARG A 21 -1.35 53.56 -29.77
N GLY A 22 -0.29 53.16 -29.10
CA GLY A 22 -0.31 52.03 -28.21
C GLY A 22 -1.36 52.23 -27.10
N ARG A 23 -2.52 51.61 -27.25
CA ARG A 23 -3.41 51.36 -26.13
C ARG A 23 -2.61 50.49 -25.18
N ARG A 24 -2.04 51.12 -24.16
CA ARG A 24 -1.68 50.44 -22.92
C ARG A 24 -2.96 49.71 -22.48
N ARG A 25 -3.02 48.41 -22.73
CA ARG A 25 -3.97 47.53 -22.04
C ARG A 25 -3.67 47.71 -20.57
N ASP A 26 -4.59 48.41 -19.96
CA ASP A 26 -4.74 48.46 -18.52
C ASP A 26 -4.64 47.01 -18.05
N ARG A 27 -3.51 46.66 -17.45
CA ARG A 27 -3.43 45.41 -16.68
C ARG A 27 -4.38 45.66 -15.53
N THR A 28 -5.60 45.18 -15.70
CA THR A 28 -6.51 45.01 -14.58
C THR A 28 -5.72 44.36 -13.49
N ASP A 29 -5.49 45.13 -12.46
CA ASP A 29 -4.88 44.76 -11.20
C ASP A 29 -5.83 43.75 -10.56
N THR A 30 -5.75 42.49 -11.01
CA THR A 30 -6.45 41.41 -10.34
C THR A 30 -5.71 41.25 -9.04
N PRO A 31 -6.33 41.54 -7.90
CA PRO A 31 -5.69 41.39 -6.61
C PRO A 31 -5.10 39.99 -6.53
N ALA A 32 -3.84 39.88 -6.14
CA ALA A 32 -3.25 38.58 -5.86
C ALA A 32 -4.21 37.83 -4.93
N PRO A 33 -4.53 36.54 -5.21
CA PRO A 33 -5.43 35.77 -4.35
C PRO A 33 -4.90 35.87 -2.92
N ALA A 34 -5.79 36.24 -1.99
CA ALA A 34 -5.45 36.31 -0.60
C ALA A 34 -4.79 34.97 -0.19
N PRO A 35 -3.76 34.99 0.69
CA PRO A 35 -3.13 33.76 1.14
C PRO A 35 -4.23 32.84 1.68
N ALA A 36 -4.32 31.62 1.11
CA ALA A 36 -5.34 30.66 1.50
C ALA A 36 -5.21 30.38 3.02
N ASP A 37 -6.34 30.39 3.72
CA ASP A 37 -6.37 30.03 5.15
C ASP A 37 -5.72 28.65 5.32
N PRO A 38 -4.68 28.52 6.15
CA PRO A 38 -4.01 27.22 6.39
C PRO A 38 -5.00 26.12 6.82
N ARG A 39 -6.07 26.47 7.54
CA ARG A 39 -7.12 25.53 7.93
C ARG A 39 -7.95 25.05 6.74
N GLU A 40 -8.28 25.95 5.81
CA GLU A 40 -8.97 25.58 4.57
C GLU A 40 -8.12 24.64 3.70
N VAL A 41 -6.82 24.92 3.57
CA VAL A 41 -5.87 24.07 2.86
C VAL A 41 -5.80 22.68 3.50
N ALA A 42 -5.72 22.62 4.83
CA ALA A 42 -5.70 21.36 5.58
C ALA A 42 -6.98 20.54 5.35
N ARG A 43 -8.16 21.18 5.44
CA ARG A 43 -9.46 20.53 5.17
C ARG A 43 -9.54 19.99 3.75
N GLU A 44 -9.14 20.79 2.76
CA GLU A 44 -9.16 20.38 1.35
C GLU A 44 -8.25 19.17 1.11
N ILE A 45 -7.07 19.12 1.72
CA ILE A 45 -6.16 17.99 1.63
C ILE A 45 -6.83 16.73 2.17
N CYS A 46 -7.42 16.79 3.37
CA CYS A 46 -8.10 15.66 3.98
C CYS A 46 -9.24 15.16 3.11
N LEU A 47 -10.16 16.02 2.76
CA LEU A 47 -11.35 15.65 1.97
C LEU A 47 -10.97 15.03 0.64
N ARG A 48 -9.97 15.60 -0.06
CA ARG A 48 -9.46 15.05 -1.32
C ARG A 48 -8.85 13.66 -1.14
N GLN A 49 -8.10 13.42 -0.06
CA GLN A 49 -7.52 12.11 0.22
C GLN A 49 -8.59 11.07 0.57
N LEU A 50 -9.56 11.44 1.41
CA LEU A 50 -10.64 10.56 1.85
C LEU A 50 -11.65 10.25 0.74
N ALA A 51 -11.86 11.17 -0.21
CA ALA A 51 -12.70 10.93 -1.38
C ALA A 51 -12.18 9.81 -2.30
N VAL A 52 -10.87 9.52 -2.26
CA VAL A 52 -10.25 8.47 -3.11
C VAL A 52 -10.33 7.10 -2.42
N ARG A 53 -9.97 7.03 -1.14
CA ARG A 53 -9.99 5.81 -0.33
C ARG A 53 -9.89 6.13 1.16
N PRO A 54 -10.29 5.21 2.03
CA PRO A 54 -10.02 5.34 3.48
C PRO A 54 -8.54 5.58 3.75
N ARG A 55 -8.25 6.43 4.72
CA ARG A 55 -6.91 6.83 5.16
C ARG A 55 -6.86 6.86 6.67
N THR A 56 -5.69 6.52 7.21
CA THR A 56 -5.43 6.70 8.64
C THR A 56 -5.12 8.16 8.96
N ARG A 57 -5.32 8.54 10.22
CA ARG A 57 -4.91 9.83 10.77
C ARG A 57 -3.45 10.16 10.43
N ALA A 58 -2.54 9.20 10.61
CA ALA A 58 -1.12 9.35 10.31
C ALA A 58 -0.82 9.55 8.80
N GLU A 59 -1.56 8.88 7.90
CA GLU A 59 -1.45 9.09 6.45
C GLU A 59 -1.88 10.52 6.09
N LEU A 60 -2.96 11.04 6.70
CA LEU A 60 -3.45 12.40 6.47
C LEU A 60 -2.49 13.46 7.02
N ALA A 61 -1.98 13.29 8.25
CA ALA A 61 -0.94 14.15 8.82
C ALA A 61 0.30 14.23 7.91
N THR A 62 0.73 13.08 7.37
CA THR A 62 1.83 13.03 6.42
C THR A 62 1.53 13.79 5.12
N ALA A 63 0.29 13.70 4.62
CA ALA A 63 -0.12 14.41 3.41
C ALA A 63 -0.15 15.93 3.62
N MET A 64 -0.63 16.39 4.77
CA MET A 64 -0.63 17.81 5.17
C MET A 64 0.80 18.35 5.31
N ARG A 65 1.68 17.66 6.03
CA ARG A 65 3.09 18.04 6.19
C ARG A 65 3.81 18.19 4.86
N LYS A 66 3.57 17.29 3.91
CA LYS A 66 4.13 17.37 2.54
C LYS A 66 3.65 18.60 1.76
N ARG A 67 2.56 19.23 2.18
CA ARG A 67 2.00 20.45 1.58
C ARG A 67 2.34 21.71 2.38
N GLY A 68 3.18 21.59 3.41
CA GLY A 68 3.63 22.71 4.23
C GLY A 68 2.59 23.21 5.24
N VAL A 69 1.59 22.40 5.57
CA VAL A 69 0.66 22.73 6.66
C VAL A 69 1.39 22.60 7.98
N GLU A 70 1.30 23.65 8.82
CA GLU A 70 1.84 23.69 10.16
C GLU A 70 1.27 22.56 11.04
N GLU A 71 2.09 22.01 11.93
CA GLU A 71 1.72 20.83 12.72
C GLU A 71 0.50 21.08 13.63
N ASP A 72 0.45 22.27 14.25
CA ASP A 72 -0.66 22.65 15.12
C ASP A 72 -2.00 22.76 14.35
N VAL A 73 -1.95 23.32 13.14
CA VAL A 73 -3.13 23.39 12.25
C VAL A 73 -3.55 22.00 11.79
N ALA A 74 -2.59 21.17 11.44
CA ALA A 74 -2.87 19.78 11.04
C ALA A 74 -3.51 19.00 12.18
N LYS A 75 -2.97 19.13 13.40
CA LYS A 75 -3.50 18.50 14.61
C LYS A 75 -4.93 18.94 14.90
N GLU A 76 -5.21 20.25 14.88
CA GLU A 76 -6.54 20.82 15.12
C GLU A 76 -7.59 20.21 14.16
N ILE A 77 -7.28 20.14 12.87
CA ILE A 77 -8.20 19.61 11.87
C ILE A 77 -8.37 18.09 12.02
N LEU A 78 -7.31 17.35 12.30
CA LEU A 78 -7.37 15.90 12.48
C LEU A 78 -8.14 15.54 13.76
N ASP A 79 -7.92 16.25 14.87
CA ASP A 79 -8.68 16.06 16.11
C ASP A 79 -10.19 16.27 15.86
N ARG A 80 -10.52 17.34 15.15
CA ARG A 80 -11.92 17.61 14.81
C ARG A 80 -12.56 16.54 13.93
N TYR A 81 -11.81 15.99 12.99
CA TYR A 81 -12.32 14.95 12.08
C TYR A 81 -12.45 13.59 12.78
N ASP A 82 -11.60 13.33 13.76
CA ASP A 82 -11.72 12.19 14.67
C ASP A 82 -12.98 12.28 15.53
N GLU A 83 -13.17 13.43 16.21
CA GLU A 83 -14.35 13.70 17.07
C GLU A 83 -15.69 13.52 16.33
N VAL A 84 -15.74 13.86 15.05
CA VAL A 84 -16.97 13.73 14.25
C VAL A 84 -17.04 12.44 13.43
N GLY A 85 -16.08 11.51 13.60
CA GLY A 85 -16.06 10.22 12.96
C GLY A 85 -15.79 10.24 11.45
N ILE A 86 -15.19 11.31 10.92
CA ILE A 86 -14.71 11.36 9.52
C ILE A 86 -13.42 10.56 9.36
N ILE A 87 -12.59 10.55 10.40
CA ILE A 87 -11.44 9.68 10.56
C ILE A 87 -11.80 8.67 11.65
N ASP A 88 -11.52 7.41 11.39
CA ASP A 88 -11.73 6.31 12.33
C ASP A 88 -10.66 5.25 12.04
N ASP A 89 -9.56 5.30 12.81
CA ASP A 89 -8.43 4.40 12.62
C ASP A 89 -8.77 2.97 13.09
N ALA A 90 -9.67 2.79 14.05
CA ALA A 90 -10.16 1.49 14.49
C ALA A 90 -10.98 0.81 13.38
N ALA A 91 -11.99 1.50 12.82
CA ALA A 91 -12.76 0.98 11.69
C ALA A 91 -11.88 0.71 10.47
N PHE A 92 -10.90 1.60 10.20
CA PHE A 92 -9.91 1.36 9.16
C PHE A 92 -9.12 0.07 9.39
N ALA A 93 -8.65 -0.16 10.63
CA ALA A 93 -7.88 -1.35 10.98
C ALA A 93 -8.69 -2.64 10.80
N HIS A 94 -9.93 -2.67 11.28
CA HIS A 94 -10.85 -3.80 11.09
C HIS A 94 -11.08 -4.12 9.61
N ALA A 95 -11.42 -3.11 8.80
CA ALA A 95 -11.63 -3.29 7.36
C ALA A 95 -10.35 -3.75 6.64
N TRP A 96 -9.19 -3.22 7.06
CA TRP A 96 -7.89 -3.61 6.52
C TRP A 96 -7.59 -5.08 6.78
N VAL A 97 -7.73 -5.53 8.05
CA VAL A 97 -7.49 -6.92 8.45
C VAL A 97 -8.40 -7.86 7.66
N ALA A 98 -9.72 -7.60 7.64
CA ALA A 98 -10.67 -8.42 6.90
C ALA A 98 -10.29 -8.54 5.42
N SER A 99 -10.06 -7.41 4.75
CA SER A 99 -9.71 -7.37 3.33
C SER A 99 -8.40 -8.12 3.01
N ARG A 100 -7.37 -7.96 3.85
CA ARG A 100 -6.05 -8.54 3.60
C ARG A 100 -5.98 -10.01 3.98
N HIS A 101 -6.62 -10.41 5.07
CA HIS A 101 -6.69 -11.81 5.46
C HIS A 101 -7.44 -12.63 4.40
N HIS A 102 -8.67 -12.27 4.06
CA HIS A 102 -9.46 -13.00 3.06
C HIS A 102 -8.88 -12.90 1.64
N GLY A 103 -8.46 -11.69 1.22
CA GLY A 103 -8.01 -11.48 -0.15
C GLY A 103 -6.60 -12.00 -0.44
N ARG A 104 -5.69 -11.95 0.54
CA ARG A 104 -4.26 -12.28 0.37
C ARG A 104 -3.78 -13.40 1.27
N GLY A 105 -4.58 -13.83 2.22
CA GLY A 105 -4.18 -14.83 3.23
C GLY A 105 -3.01 -14.36 4.07
N LEU A 106 -3.00 -13.08 4.50
CA LEU A 106 -1.98 -12.59 5.42
C LEU A 106 -2.30 -13.01 6.84
N ALA A 107 -1.30 -13.46 7.56
CA ALA A 107 -1.38 -13.82 8.96
C ALA A 107 -1.36 -12.59 9.89
N ARG A 108 -1.80 -12.74 11.13
CA ARG A 108 -1.88 -11.69 12.15
C ARG A 108 -0.59 -10.87 12.27
N ARG A 109 0.59 -11.52 12.25
CA ARG A 109 1.90 -10.87 12.36
C ARG A 109 2.18 -9.90 11.21
N ALA A 110 1.88 -10.31 9.97
CA ALA A 110 2.07 -9.44 8.79
C ALA A 110 1.09 -8.28 8.81
N LEU A 111 -0.17 -8.52 9.18
CA LEU A 111 -1.22 -7.51 9.29
C LEU A 111 -0.88 -6.46 10.35
N ALA A 112 -0.41 -6.90 11.53
CA ALA A 112 0.10 -6.00 12.56
C ALA A 112 1.21 -5.09 12.04
N GLY A 113 2.15 -5.65 11.28
CA GLY A 113 3.22 -4.88 10.64
C GLY A 113 2.71 -3.89 9.60
N GLU A 114 1.70 -4.25 8.80
CA GLU A 114 1.09 -3.32 7.84
C GLU A 114 0.37 -2.15 8.54
N LEU A 115 -0.44 -2.43 9.57
CA LEU A 115 -1.18 -1.41 10.32
C LEU A 115 -0.25 -0.45 11.06
N ARG A 116 0.81 -0.96 11.72
CA ARG A 116 1.82 -0.10 12.36
C ARG A 116 2.51 0.83 11.36
N ARG A 117 2.86 0.35 10.16
CA ARG A 117 3.42 1.21 9.10
C ARG A 117 2.44 2.27 8.60
N LYS A 118 1.15 2.05 8.79
CA LYS A 118 0.09 3.03 8.49
C LYS A 118 -0.15 4.00 9.65
N GLY A 119 0.50 3.79 10.79
CA GLY A 119 0.40 4.65 11.95
C GLY A 119 -0.84 4.44 12.81
N VAL A 120 -1.48 3.27 12.69
CA VAL A 120 -2.57 2.87 13.59
C VAL A 120 -2.00 2.57 14.97
N ALA A 121 -2.69 2.98 16.02
CA ALA A 121 -2.28 2.81 17.40
C ALA A 121 -2.20 1.33 17.80
N PRO A 122 -1.29 0.93 18.74
CA PRO A 122 -1.07 -0.48 19.08
C PRO A 122 -2.29 -1.20 19.65
N ASP A 123 -3.11 -0.51 20.40
CA ASP A 123 -4.38 -1.01 20.96
C ASP A 123 -5.41 -1.30 19.86
N GLU A 124 -5.63 -0.36 18.96
CA GLU A 124 -6.51 -0.55 17.79
C GLU A 124 -6.02 -1.68 16.87
N VAL A 125 -4.69 -1.82 16.71
CA VAL A 125 -4.10 -2.95 15.99
C VAL A 125 -4.43 -4.27 16.69
N GLY A 126 -4.30 -4.32 18.03
CA GLY A 126 -4.63 -5.49 18.85
C GLY A 126 -6.09 -5.92 18.65
N GLU A 127 -7.02 -5.01 18.88
CA GLU A 127 -8.46 -5.21 18.74
C GLU A 127 -8.84 -5.69 17.32
N ALA A 128 -8.31 -5.02 16.29
CA ALA A 128 -8.59 -5.43 14.92
C ALA A 128 -8.10 -6.84 14.58
N LEU A 129 -7.02 -7.31 15.21
CA LEU A 129 -6.50 -8.66 14.99
C LEU A 129 -7.27 -9.74 15.74
N GLU A 130 -8.07 -9.41 16.77
CA GLU A 130 -8.89 -10.37 17.50
C GLU A 130 -9.97 -11.03 16.62
N GLN A 131 -10.37 -10.36 15.53
CA GLN A 131 -11.29 -10.95 14.56
C GLN A 131 -10.74 -12.20 13.83
N ILE A 132 -9.43 -12.44 13.88
CA ILE A 132 -8.80 -13.63 13.31
C ILE A 132 -8.50 -14.60 14.47
N ALA A 133 -9.38 -15.57 14.67
CA ALA A 133 -9.13 -16.63 15.63
C ALA A 133 -7.96 -17.54 15.16
N PRO A 134 -7.23 -18.20 16.09
CA PRO A 134 -6.09 -19.05 15.74
C PRO A 134 -6.43 -20.18 14.77
N ASP A 135 -7.58 -20.80 14.90
CA ASP A 135 -8.09 -21.84 14.02
C ASP A 135 -8.37 -21.33 12.60
N VAL A 136 -8.95 -20.14 12.47
CA VAL A 136 -9.18 -19.45 11.17
C VAL A 136 -7.84 -19.13 10.49
N GLU A 137 -6.84 -18.70 11.27
CA GLU A 137 -5.49 -18.44 10.75
C GLU A 137 -4.84 -19.72 10.22
N GLU A 138 -4.96 -20.83 10.96
CA GLU A 138 -4.45 -22.16 10.54
C GLU A 138 -5.18 -22.68 9.30
N GLU A 139 -6.51 -22.60 9.25
CA GLU A 139 -7.30 -23.02 8.10
C GLU A 139 -6.92 -22.24 6.84
N THR A 140 -6.72 -20.91 6.98
CA THR A 140 -6.26 -20.07 5.88
C THR A 140 -4.86 -20.49 5.40
N ALA A 141 -3.93 -20.81 6.31
CA ALA A 141 -2.62 -21.33 5.97
C ALA A 141 -2.72 -22.64 5.17
N ARG A 142 -3.54 -23.59 5.65
CA ARG A 142 -3.81 -24.88 5.00
C ARG A 142 -4.36 -24.70 3.60
N ALA A 143 -5.35 -23.86 3.43
CA ALA A 143 -5.95 -23.55 2.11
C ALA A 143 -4.92 -22.98 1.13
N LEU A 144 -4.02 -22.11 1.59
CA LEU A 144 -2.93 -21.56 0.79
C LEU A 144 -1.95 -22.65 0.34
N VAL A 145 -1.56 -23.54 1.25
CA VAL A 145 -0.64 -24.65 0.98
C VAL A 145 -1.27 -25.62 -0.02
N VAL A 146 -2.48 -26.09 0.23
CA VAL A 146 -3.20 -27.03 -0.65
C VAL A 146 -3.35 -26.45 -2.07
N ARG A 147 -3.73 -25.18 -2.17
CA ARG A 147 -3.82 -24.50 -3.47
C ARG A 147 -2.49 -24.46 -4.19
N ARG A 148 -1.38 -24.20 -3.48
CA ARG A 148 -0.05 -24.12 -4.06
C ARG A 148 0.49 -25.49 -4.45
N LEU A 149 0.28 -26.51 -3.62
CA LEU A 149 0.68 -27.90 -3.90
C LEU A 149 0.14 -28.44 -5.22
N ARG A 150 -1.05 -28.05 -5.63
CA ARG A 150 -1.64 -28.44 -6.92
C ARG A 150 -0.81 -28.01 -8.13
N THR A 151 0.06 -27.01 -7.97
CA THR A 151 0.93 -26.49 -9.03
C THR A 151 2.38 -26.96 -8.93
N GLU A 152 2.75 -27.67 -7.87
CA GLU A 152 4.10 -28.17 -7.61
C GLU A 152 4.21 -29.64 -8.07
N THR A 153 4.41 -29.84 -9.40
CA THR A 153 4.35 -31.20 -9.99
C THR A 153 5.73 -31.75 -10.38
N ARG A 154 6.81 -30.94 -10.37
CA ARG A 154 8.13 -31.33 -10.91
C ARG A 154 9.29 -31.15 -9.95
N ALA A 155 9.05 -30.66 -8.73
CA ALA A 155 10.10 -30.40 -7.76
C ALA A 155 10.19 -31.55 -6.75
N THR A 156 11.38 -31.75 -6.15
CA THR A 156 11.54 -32.73 -5.09
C THR A 156 10.75 -32.35 -3.84
N PRO A 157 10.31 -33.31 -3.00
CA PRO A 157 9.56 -33.01 -1.79
C PRO A 157 10.25 -31.97 -0.89
N GLU A 158 11.58 -32.05 -0.71
CA GLU A 158 12.35 -31.11 0.12
C GLU A 158 12.30 -29.68 -0.47
N ALA A 159 12.38 -29.55 -1.77
CA ALA A 159 12.33 -28.24 -2.43
C ALA A 159 10.92 -27.63 -2.32
N VAL A 160 9.88 -28.45 -2.45
CA VAL A 160 8.47 -28.04 -2.26
C VAL A 160 8.25 -27.59 -0.82
N PHE A 161 8.66 -28.39 0.16
CA PHE A 161 8.55 -28.07 1.57
C PHE A 161 9.17 -26.69 1.89
N ARG A 162 10.45 -26.48 1.54
CA ARG A 162 11.13 -25.21 1.81
C ARG A 162 10.42 -24.01 1.17
N ARG A 163 9.91 -24.17 -0.07
CA ARG A 163 9.18 -23.09 -0.77
C ARG A 163 7.88 -22.74 -0.07
N LEU A 164 7.13 -23.73 0.38
CA LEU A 164 5.85 -23.55 1.05
C LEU A 164 6.02 -22.91 2.43
N VAL A 165 6.97 -23.40 3.24
CA VAL A 165 7.30 -22.79 4.53
C VAL A 165 7.74 -21.32 4.34
N ALA A 166 8.65 -21.07 3.39
CA ALA A 166 9.07 -19.69 3.08
C ALA A 166 7.90 -18.81 2.56
N MET A 167 6.96 -19.38 1.81
CA MET A 167 5.75 -18.66 1.36
C MET A 167 4.89 -18.24 2.56
N LEU A 168 4.62 -19.15 3.50
CA LEU A 168 3.87 -18.85 4.71
C LEU A 168 4.62 -17.86 5.60
N GLY A 169 5.94 -18.00 5.76
CA GLY A 169 6.76 -17.04 6.50
C GLY A 169 6.66 -15.60 5.95
N ARG A 170 6.73 -15.43 4.62
CA ARG A 170 6.52 -14.11 3.98
C ARG A 170 5.11 -13.54 4.18
N LYS A 171 4.13 -14.40 4.40
CA LYS A 171 2.75 -14.00 4.76
C LYS A 171 2.56 -13.73 6.25
N GLY A 172 3.59 -13.94 7.07
CA GLY A 172 3.62 -13.64 8.49
C GLY A 172 3.17 -14.77 9.41
N TYR A 173 3.00 -15.99 8.90
CA TYR A 173 2.69 -17.14 9.74
C TYR A 173 3.88 -17.51 10.62
N PRO A 174 3.65 -17.88 11.92
CA PRO A 174 4.69 -18.36 12.80
C PRO A 174 5.40 -19.61 12.23
N PRO A 175 6.72 -19.78 12.42
CA PRO A 175 7.46 -20.91 11.85
C PRO A 175 6.88 -22.28 12.23
N GLY A 176 6.54 -22.49 13.50
CA GLY A 176 5.94 -23.76 13.97
C GLY A 176 4.62 -24.08 13.26
N LEU A 177 3.73 -23.09 13.11
CA LEU A 177 2.49 -23.28 12.36
C LEU A 177 2.76 -23.57 10.88
N ALA A 178 3.68 -22.81 10.26
CA ALA A 178 4.00 -22.98 8.85
C ALA A 178 4.57 -24.38 8.56
N ILE A 179 5.50 -24.86 9.40
CA ILE A 179 6.11 -26.19 9.28
C ILE A 179 5.05 -27.28 9.45
N ARG A 180 4.23 -27.22 10.53
CA ARG A 180 3.18 -28.19 10.81
C ARG A 180 2.18 -28.30 9.66
N VAL A 181 1.62 -27.17 9.21
CA VAL A 181 0.62 -27.16 8.14
C VAL A 181 1.18 -27.69 6.82
N VAL A 182 2.43 -27.35 6.49
CA VAL A 182 3.06 -27.85 5.26
C VAL A 182 3.32 -29.36 5.37
N LYS A 183 3.84 -29.85 6.51
CA LYS A 183 4.06 -31.27 6.77
C LYS A 183 2.77 -32.06 6.58
N GLU A 184 1.69 -31.65 7.26
CA GLU A 184 0.39 -32.32 7.19
C GLU A 184 -0.15 -32.38 5.76
N ALA A 185 -0.11 -31.25 5.05
CA ALA A 185 -0.61 -31.19 3.68
C ALA A 185 0.25 -32.00 2.68
N MET A 186 1.52 -32.19 2.96
CA MET A 186 2.41 -33.04 2.16
C MET A 186 2.25 -34.53 2.47
N ALA A 187 1.93 -34.90 3.72
CA ALA A 187 1.66 -36.29 4.09
C ALA A 187 0.43 -36.89 3.37
N GLU A 188 -0.49 -36.05 2.92
CA GLU A 188 -1.65 -36.46 2.12
C GLU A 188 -1.28 -36.83 0.65
N ARG A 189 -0.02 -36.61 0.23
CA ARG A 189 0.47 -36.93 -1.12
C ARG A 189 1.33 -38.18 -1.09
N GLU A 190 1.04 -39.14 -1.96
CA GLU A 190 1.78 -40.39 -2.08
C GLU A 190 3.30 -40.19 -2.36
N ASP A 191 3.63 -39.17 -3.19
CA ASP A 191 5.00 -38.85 -3.59
C ASP A 191 5.81 -38.07 -2.56
N ALA A 192 5.22 -37.69 -1.45
CA ALA A 192 5.84 -36.87 -0.41
C ALA A 192 5.59 -37.37 1.02
N ALA A 193 4.79 -38.42 1.22
CA ALA A 193 4.40 -38.92 2.53
C ALA A 193 5.62 -39.39 3.37
N GLU A 194 6.51 -40.19 2.79
CA GLU A 194 7.72 -40.69 3.48
C GLU A 194 8.63 -39.52 3.90
N PHE A 195 8.81 -38.52 3.04
CA PHE A 195 9.56 -37.32 3.40
C PHE A 195 8.88 -36.54 4.54
N ALA A 196 7.56 -36.36 4.47
CA ALA A 196 6.81 -35.64 5.49
C ALA A 196 6.91 -36.31 6.86
N ASP A 197 6.86 -37.65 6.93
CA ASP A 197 6.97 -38.41 8.20
C ASP A 197 8.32 -38.19 8.87
N GLY A 198 9.39 -37.97 8.11
CA GLY A 198 10.73 -37.70 8.66
C GLY A 198 10.91 -36.28 9.24
N ILE A 199 9.93 -35.39 9.10
CA ILE A 199 10.02 -34.03 9.61
C ILE A 199 9.56 -33.95 11.06
N ASP A 200 10.43 -33.41 11.94
CA ASP A 200 10.05 -32.98 13.29
C ASP A 200 9.76 -31.48 13.29
N PRO A 201 8.47 -31.07 13.42
CA PRO A 201 8.09 -29.68 13.34
C PRO A 201 8.67 -28.81 14.46
N ASP A 202 8.80 -29.37 15.67
CA ASP A 202 9.23 -28.61 16.84
C ASP A 202 10.74 -28.32 16.77
N THR A 203 11.55 -29.28 16.38
CA THR A 203 13.00 -29.09 16.17
C THR A 203 13.27 -28.06 15.08
N LEU A 204 12.52 -28.09 13.98
CA LEU A 204 12.70 -27.11 12.89
C LEU A 204 12.17 -25.72 13.26
N ALA A 205 11.12 -25.62 14.07
CA ALA A 205 10.61 -24.35 14.54
C ALA A 205 11.59 -23.65 15.48
N ASP A 206 12.20 -24.39 16.40
CA ASP A 206 13.21 -23.90 17.34
C ASP A 206 14.44 -23.39 16.58
N ALA A 207 14.93 -24.16 15.61
CA ALA A 207 16.05 -23.73 14.76
C ALA A 207 15.74 -22.47 13.92
N ALA A 208 14.47 -22.24 13.54
CA ALA A 208 14.05 -21.07 12.80
C ALA A 208 13.89 -19.81 13.68
N MET A 209 13.81 -19.98 14.99
CA MET A 209 13.69 -18.87 15.96
C MET A 209 15.03 -18.46 16.58
N ASP A 210 16.10 -19.24 16.39
CA ASP A 210 17.44 -18.92 16.90
C ASP A 210 18.09 -17.81 16.04
N PRO A 211 18.34 -16.60 16.60
CA PRO A 211 18.93 -15.48 15.88
C PRO A 211 20.41 -15.68 15.51
N ASP A 212 21.10 -16.67 16.11
CA ASP A 212 22.55 -16.90 15.93
C ASP A 212 22.88 -17.84 14.75
N THR A 213 21.91 -18.33 13.99
CA THR A 213 22.12 -19.30 12.90
C THR A 213 22.27 -18.63 11.50
N GLN A 214 22.58 -17.32 11.43
CA GLN A 214 22.88 -16.63 10.16
C GLN A 214 24.30 -16.09 10.13
#